data_37ae1030befffbb92e8bf39ff2f0342c
#
_entry.id   37ae1030befffbb92e8bf39ff2f0342c
#
_cell.length_a   1.000
_cell.length_b   1.000
_cell.length_c   1.000
_cell.angle_alpha   90.00
_cell.angle_beta   90.00
_cell.angle_gamma   90.00
#
_symmetry.space_group_name_H-M   'P 1'
#
loop_
_entity.id
_entity.type
_entity.pdbx_description
1 polymer ?
#
loop_
_entity_poly.entity_id
_entity_poly.type
_entity_poly.pdbx_seq_one_letter_code
_entity_poly.pdbx_strand_id
1 'polypeptide(L)'
;MIVKTIPRFCRFLDNELYDFLPAIRGWNKKAFTRKSKIDLIDLFRQMVCRQNVSQFSEVVKYYNSMNRNSPVNEKSFFLARRKINPDAVRQMSDEFVAEIYDDCDSSILKWNNLVVLGVDGSKYTVPSTDVNKELFGVTVNKSDVQPAMALVSTLHDCMNGLKLDVRIDRIDGSERELAARHITQYCDRYTKKAVFVFDRGYVSIRLMDQIQNSGQYFLMRSTSSAYKKYFDQVNVGECKELEVSFNSVGTNDYRDDKSFRTHLMNTVYHFRFARVVIGKDEKGNDSVEYLITNLPEELATAEKLKELYWERWSIETSYNRLKNRMHTEEFSGYSPELVMQDIYADAWMFNLVSLKIKEADEKRPAEKKHGRYIVSRNFNKTLGTMKENLLKSILSEYPEERKRLAEQMDATIDASLNWVKDEPRQFERKTAVNKSKMSYRKSY
;
A
#
# COMPACT_ATOMS: atom_id res chain seq x y z
N MET A 1 -19.41 13.47 -2.61
CA MET A 1 -18.66 14.76 -2.69
C MET A 1 -17.38 14.47 -3.45
N ILE A 2 -16.99 15.31 -4.41
CA ILE A 2 -15.76 15.14 -5.20
C ILE A 2 -14.53 15.29 -4.28
N VAL A 3 -13.58 14.39 -4.39
CA VAL A 3 -12.30 14.49 -3.66
C VAL A 3 -11.55 15.72 -4.17
N LYS A 4 -11.21 16.66 -3.28
CA LYS A 4 -10.35 17.81 -3.57
C LYS A 4 -8.97 17.54 -2.96
N THR A 5 -8.14 16.78 -3.67
CA THR A 5 -6.90 16.18 -3.15
C THR A 5 -5.93 17.21 -2.57
N ILE A 6 -5.53 18.22 -3.34
CA ILE A 6 -4.51 19.20 -2.91
C ILE A 6 -5.03 20.11 -1.80
N PRO A 7 -6.20 20.75 -1.94
CA PRO A 7 -6.76 21.58 -0.87
C PRO A 7 -6.97 20.81 0.45
N ARG A 8 -7.36 19.53 0.37
CA ARG A 8 -7.53 18.66 1.55
C ARG A 8 -6.18 18.37 2.20
N PHE A 9 -5.17 18.02 1.41
CA PHE A 9 -3.82 17.78 1.92
C PHE A 9 -3.20 19.00 2.60
N CYS A 10 -3.34 20.20 2.00
CA CYS A 10 -2.89 21.44 2.63
C CYS A 10 -3.58 21.68 3.97
N ARG A 11 -4.92 21.55 4.00
CA ARG A 11 -5.72 21.75 5.21
C ARG A 11 -5.34 20.75 6.31
N PHE A 12 -5.15 19.49 5.94
CA PHE A 12 -4.70 18.45 6.88
C PHE A 12 -3.36 18.82 7.52
N LEU A 13 -2.36 19.21 6.73
CA LEU A 13 -1.06 19.63 7.25
C LEU A 13 -1.14 20.93 8.08
N ASP A 14 -1.96 21.89 7.66
CA ASP A 14 -2.05 23.20 8.33
C ASP A 14 -2.80 23.12 9.67
N ASN A 15 -3.83 22.26 9.76
CA ASN A 15 -4.71 22.21 10.93
C ASN A 15 -4.41 21.05 11.88
N GLU A 16 -4.05 19.86 11.34
CA GLU A 16 -4.02 18.62 12.12
C GLU A 16 -2.61 18.16 12.47
N LEU A 17 -1.57 18.67 11.79
CA LEU A 17 -0.18 18.29 12.08
C LEU A 17 0.16 18.37 13.58
N TYR A 18 -0.33 19.40 14.26
CA TYR A 18 -0.01 19.66 15.67
C TYR A 18 -0.77 18.73 16.63
N ASP A 19 -1.88 18.15 16.21
CA ASP A 19 -2.61 17.13 16.98
C ASP A 19 -1.79 15.82 17.04
N PHE A 20 -0.94 15.59 16.04
CA PHE A 20 0.00 14.47 16.00
C PHE A 20 1.32 14.72 16.77
N LEU A 21 1.52 15.87 17.43
CA LEU A 21 2.75 16.14 18.16
C LEU A 21 3.15 15.04 19.16
N PRO A 22 2.25 14.42 19.92
CA PRO A 22 2.61 13.30 20.80
C PRO A 22 3.21 12.13 20.04
N ALA A 23 2.61 11.75 18.90
CA ALA A 23 3.09 10.68 18.03
C ALA A 23 4.41 11.07 17.34
N ILE A 24 4.53 12.30 16.84
CA ILE A 24 5.73 12.85 16.18
C ILE A 24 6.93 12.83 17.12
N ARG A 25 6.73 13.22 18.38
CA ARG A 25 7.78 13.21 19.41
C ARG A 25 8.17 11.79 19.82
N GLY A 26 7.22 10.87 19.85
CA GLY A 26 7.45 9.50 20.29
C GLY A 26 8.19 9.44 21.61
N TRP A 27 9.36 8.79 21.62
CA TRP A 27 10.24 8.70 22.80
C TRP A 27 10.95 10.02 23.13
N ASN A 28 11.11 10.96 22.18
CA ASN A 28 11.81 12.24 22.37
C ASN A 28 10.84 13.38 22.72
N LYS A 29 10.29 13.36 23.95
CA LYS A 29 9.31 14.35 24.42
C LYS A 29 9.76 15.80 24.33
N LYS A 30 11.08 16.06 24.22
CA LYS A 30 11.66 17.41 24.08
C LYS A 30 11.79 17.87 22.63
N ALA A 31 11.49 17.01 21.65
CA ALA A 31 11.54 17.39 20.23
C ALA A 31 10.49 18.47 19.93
N PHE A 32 10.85 19.42 19.08
CA PHE A 32 9.97 20.48 18.58
C PHE A 32 9.28 21.33 19.68
N THR A 33 9.96 21.54 20.83
CA THR A 33 9.45 22.38 21.91
C THR A 33 9.97 23.83 21.82
N ARG A 34 11.02 24.06 21.06
CA ARG A 34 11.64 25.38 20.89
C ARG A 34 11.41 25.89 19.47
N LYS A 35 11.22 27.21 19.32
CA LYS A 35 11.18 27.86 18.01
C LYS A 35 12.49 27.58 17.26
N SER A 36 12.40 27.13 16.04
CA SER A 36 13.52 26.78 15.17
C SER A 36 13.38 27.51 13.82
N LYS A 37 14.50 27.65 13.09
CA LYS A 37 14.47 28.14 11.70
C LYS A 37 13.86 27.12 10.74
N ILE A 38 13.81 25.84 11.17
CA ILE A 38 13.19 24.75 10.41
C ILE A 38 11.90 24.42 11.13
N ASP A 39 10.78 24.75 10.52
CA ASP A 39 9.46 24.48 11.07
C ASP A 39 9.08 23.01 10.86
N LEU A 40 8.29 22.46 11.77
CA LEU A 40 7.83 21.08 11.69
C LEU A 40 7.05 20.79 10.40
N ILE A 41 6.19 21.72 10.01
CA ILE A 41 5.40 21.61 8.78
C ILE A 41 6.29 21.57 7.52
N ASP A 42 7.41 22.29 7.52
CA ASP A 42 8.37 22.28 6.41
C ASP A 42 9.02 20.90 6.24
N LEU A 43 9.28 20.20 7.36
CA LEU A 43 9.81 18.86 7.33
C LEU A 43 8.82 17.87 6.67
N PHE A 44 7.54 17.94 7.02
CA PHE A 44 6.51 17.08 6.42
C PHE A 44 6.26 17.41 4.94
N ARG A 45 6.14 18.70 4.60
CA ARG A 45 5.96 19.14 3.21
C ARG A 45 7.11 18.65 2.32
N GLN A 46 8.36 18.80 2.80
CA GLN A 46 9.53 18.34 2.05
C GLN A 46 9.56 16.81 1.94
N MET A 47 9.28 16.07 3.02
CA MET A 47 9.26 14.61 2.97
C MET A 47 8.27 14.07 1.92
N VAL A 48 7.05 14.56 1.93
CA VAL A 48 6.00 14.09 1.00
C VAL A 48 6.27 14.56 -0.42
N CYS A 49 6.75 15.79 -0.60
CA CYS A 49 7.00 16.38 -1.94
C CYS A 49 8.40 16.10 -2.50
N ARG A 50 9.17 15.20 -1.90
CA ARG A 50 10.55 14.91 -2.34
C ARG A 50 10.61 14.44 -3.79
N GLN A 51 11.66 14.86 -4.50
CA GLN A 51 11.85 14.57 -5.92
C GLN A 51 12.86 13.44 -6.19
N ASN A 52 13.47 12.87 -5.14
CA ASN A 52 14.50 11.84 -5.21
C ASN A 52 15.77 12.31 -5.98
N VAL A 53 16.16 13.54 -5.73
CA VAL A 53 17.46 14.11 -6.14
C VAL A 53 18.42 14.12 -4.94
N SER A 54 19.63 14.70 -5.09
CA SER A 54 20.57 14.79 -3.96
C SER A 54 19.92 15.55 -2.78
N GLN A 55 20.34 15.19 -1.55
CA GLN A 55 19.84 15.82 -0.32
C GLN A 55 19.99 17.33 -0.34
N PHE A 56 21.16 17.80 -0.77
CA PHE A 56 21.41 19.24 -0.92
C PHE A 56 20.42 19.89 -1.86
N SER A 57 20.20 19.30 -3.04
CA SER A 57 19.26 19.84 -4.04
C SER A 57 17.82 19.84 -3.52
N GLU A 58 17.41 18.84 -2.76
CA GLU A 58 16.08 18.77 -2.13
C GLU A 58 15.84 19.94 -1.16
N VAL A 59 16.79 20.17 -0.26
CA VAL A 59 16.71 21.24 0.75
C VAL A 59 16.79 22.61 0.09
N VAL A 60 17.74 22.82 -0.84
CA VAL A 60 17.90 24.08 -1.55
C VAL A 60 16.67 24.42 -2.39
N LYS A 61 16.13 23.47 -3.16
CA LYS A 61 14.91 23.68 -3.96
C LYS A 61 13.71 24.02 -3.07
N TYR A 62 13.58 23.32 -1.93
CA TYR A 62 12.50 23.56 -1.00
C TYR A 62 12.54 25.01 -0.49
N TYR A 63 13.66 25.47 0.08
CA TYR A 63 13.78 26.80 0.66
C TYR A 63 13.80 27.92 -0.40
N ASN A 64 14.35 27.68 -1.59
CA ASN A 64 14.25 28.64 -2.71
C ASN A 64 12.78 28.82 -3.16
N SER A 65 11.99 27.76 -3.13
CA SER A 65 10.55 27.86 -3.45
C SER A 65 9.75 28.71 -2.46
N MET A 66 10.31 28.97 -1.26
CA MET A 66 9.69 29.79 -0.22
C MET A 66 10.18 31.25 -0.25
N ASN A 67 10.99 31.67 -1.23
CA ASN A 67 11.64 32.98 -1.26
C ASN A 67 12.38 33.35 0.04
N ARG A 68 12.81 32.35 0.82
CA ARG A 68 13.57 32.56 2.07
C ARG A 68 15.06 32.69 1.74
N ASN A 69 15.61 33.88 1.90
CA ASN A 69 17.03 34.22 1.66
C ASN A 69 18.03 33.57 2.65
N SER A 70 17.58 32.74 3.56
CA SER A 70 18.44 32.11 4.57
C SER A 70 18.61 30.61 4.23
N PRO A 71 19.73 30.20 3.66
CA PRO A 71 19.98 28.80 3.39
C PRO A 71 20.00 28.03 4.70
N VAL A 72 19.13 27.03 4.80
CA VAL A 72 19.20 26.04 5.87
C VAL A 72 20.28 25.04 5.49
N ASN A 73 21.17 24.79 6.46
CA ASN A 73 22.22 23.77 6.26
C ASN A 73 21.53 22.39 6.17
N GLU A 74 21.85 21.65 5.13
CA GLU A 74 21.37 20.30 4.86
C GLU A 74 21.49 19.38 6.10
N LYS A 75 22.67 19.37 6.75
CA LYS A 75 22.91 18.58 7.96
C LYS A 75 21.90 18.93 9.07
N SER A 76 21.64 20.22 9.28
CA SER A 76 20.68 20.68 10.28
C SER A 76 19.26 20.23 9.95
N PHE A 77 18.89 20.22 8.66
CA PHE A 77 17.59 19.76 8.20
C PHE A 77 17.38 18.26 8.51
N PHE A 78 18.35 17.42 8.15
CA PHE A 78 18.27 15.98 8.41
C PHE A 78 18.36 15.63 9.91
N LEU A 79 19.13 16.39 10.68
CA LEU A 79 19.12 16.27 12.16
C LEU A 79 17.75 16.63 12.76
N ALA A 80 17.04 17.59 12.19
CA ALA A 80 15.67 17.90 12.61
C ALA A 80 14.70 16.78 12.22
N ARG A 81 14.78 16.23 10.98
CA ARG A 81 13.97 15.10 10.53
C ARG A 81 14.13 13.87 11.42
N ARG A 82 15.36 13.51 11.80
CA ARG A 82 15.65 12.37 12.70
C ARG A 82 14.95 12.44 14.06
N LYS A 83 14.44 13.60 14.47
CA LYS A 83 13.67 13.76 15.70
C LYS A 83 12.20 13.35 15.55
N ILE A 84 11.73 13.18 14.32
CA ILE A 84 10.37 12.74 14.03
C ILE A 84 10.32 11.21 14.16
N ASN A 85 9.41 10.72 14.99
CA ASN A 85 9.11 9.29 15.03
C ASN A 85 8.52 8.86 13.66
N PRO A 86 9.12 7.89 12.96
CA PRO A 86 8.65 7.45 11.65
C PRO A 86 7.18 6.99 11.65
N ASP A 87 6.74 6.35 12.73
CA ASP A 87 5.36 5.84 12.83
C ASP A 87 4.31 6.98 12.80
N ALA A 88 4.67 8.18 13.21
CA ALA A 88 3.79 9.34 13.07
C ALA A 88 3.51 9.69 11.60
N VAL A 89 4.50 9.53 10.71
CA VAL A 89 4.30 9.77 9.26
C VAL A 89 3.29 8.76 8.71
N ARG A 90 3.40 7.50 9.14
CA ARG A 90 2.43 6.45 8.80
C ARG A 90 1.04 6.81 9.31
N GLN A 91 0.90 7.09 10.61
CA GLN A 91 -0.39 7.42 11.24
C GLN A 91 -1.07 8.61 10.56
N MET A 92 -0.31 9.66 10.23
CA MET A 92 -0.86 10.82 9.51
C MET A 92 -1.33 10.47 8.09
N SER A 93 -0.58 9.64 7.38
CA SER A 93 -1.01 9.15 6.05
C SER A 93 -2.28 8.32 6.14
N ASP A 94 -2.36 7.44 7.13
CA ASP A 94 -3.53 6.57 7.36
C ASP A 94 -4.76 7.40 7.72
N GLU A 95 -4.61 8.40 8.62
CA GLU A 95 -5.70 9.29 9.01
C GLU A 95 -6.21 10.13 7.83
N PHE A 96 -5.29 10.72 7.05
CA PHE A 96 -5.64 11.46 5.85
C PHE A 96 -6.49 10.64 4.87
N VAL A 97 -6.15 9.36 4.68
CA VAL A 97 -6.93 8.46 3.81
C VAL A 97 -8.27 8.11 4.44
N ALA A 98 -8.29 7.87 5.74
CA ALA A 98 -9.52 7.52 6.45
C ALA A 98 -10.56 8.64 6.42
N GLU A 99 -10.17 9.91 6.55
CA GLU A 99 -11.07 11.05 6.35
C GLU A 99 -11.72 11.06 4.95
N ILE A 100 -11.00 10.60 3.92
CA ILE A 100 -11.56 10.52 2.58
C ILE A 100 -12.63 9.44 2.50
N TYR A 101 -12.43 8.31 3.19
CA TYR A 101 -13.44 7.26 3.28
C TYR A 101 -14.68 7.70 4.05
N ASP A 102 -14.54 8.56 5.05
CA ASP A 102 -15.64 9.08 5.84
C ASP A 102 -16.41 10.17 5.07
N ASP A 103 -15.69 11.13 4.47
CA ASP A 103 -16.29 12.32 3.83
C ASP A 103 -16.73 12.10 2.38
N CYS A 104 -16.09 11.19 1.65
CA CYS A 104 -16.25 11.01 0.22
C CYS A 104 -16.72 9.59 -0.15
N ASP A 105 -17.62 9.00 0.65
CA ASP A 105 -18.08 7.61 0.48
C ASP A 105 -18.60 7.31 -0.94
N SER A 106 -19.31 8.25 -1.55
CA SER A 106 -19.82 8.11 -2.93
C SER A 106 -18.72 8.01 -3.99
N SER A 107 -17.52 8.50 -3.69
CA SER A 107 -16.34 8.41 -4.55
C SER A 107 -15.59 7.10 -4.38
N ILE A 108 -15.79 6.37 -3.29
CA ILE A 108 -15.11 5.10 -3.03
C ILE A 108 -15.76 3.98 -3.84
N LEU A 109 -15.00 3.41 -4.78
CA LEU A 109 -15.45 2.26 -5.57
C LEU A 109 -15.54 1.03 -4.68
N LYS A 110 -16.62 0.28 -4.83
CA LYS A 110 -16.93 -0.92 -4.05
C LYS A 110 -17.39 -2.05 -4.96
N TRP A 111 -17.06 -3.27 -4.61
CA TRP A 111 -17.58 -4.48 -5.23
C TRP A 111 -18.74 -5.01 -4.37
N ASN A 112 -19.96 -5.01 -4.90
CA ASN A 112 -21.16 -5.42 -4.13
C ASN A 112 -21.24 -4.75 -2.73
N ASN A 113 -21.00 -3.46 -2.65
CA ASN A 113 -20.91 -2.66 -1.42
C ASN A 113 -19.77 -3.04 -0.46
N LEU A 114 -18.82 -3.86 -0.89
CA LEU A 114 -17.62 -4.21 -0.13
C LEU A 114 -16.40 -3.47 -0.67
N VAL A 115 -15.53 -3.00 0.22
CA VAL A 115 -14.19 -2.53 -0.13
C VAL A 115 -13.32 -3.76 -0.40
N VAL A 116 -12.58 -3.77 -1.52
CA VAL A 116 -11.71 -4.89 -1.89
C VAL A 116 -10.28 -4.58 -1.46
N LEU A 117 -9.80 -5.32 -0.46
CA LEU A 117 -8.51 -5.08 0.18
C LEU A 117 -7.51 -6.20 -0.12
N GLY A 118 -6.39 -5.87 -0.74
CA GLY A 118 -5.27 -6.77 -0.90
C GLY A 118 -4.23 -6.56 0.19
N VAL A 119 -3.66 -7.66 0.70
CA VAL A 119 -2.48 -7.61 1.57
C VAL A 119 -1.34 -8.33 0.88
N ASP A 120 -0.18 -7.69 0.83
CA ASP A 120 1.03 -8.30 0.26
C ASP A 120 2.28 -7.70 0.91
N GLY A 121 3.38 -8.46 0.88
CA GLY A 121 4.69 -8.05 1.35
C GLY A 121 5.68 -7.87 0.21
N SER A 122 6.58 -6.91 0.33
CA SER A 122 7.66 -6.70 -0.61
C SER A 122 8.98 -6.41 0.11
N LYS A 123 10.05 -7.01 -0.39
CA LYS A 123 11.40 -6.81 0.16
C LYS A 123 12.01 -5.55 -0.41
N TYR A 124 12.44 -4.62 0.46
CA TYR A 124 13.09 -3.37 0.10
C TYR A 124 14.57 -3.44 0.46
N THR A 125 15.44 -3.15 -0.48
CA THR A 125 16.87 -2.98 -0.21
C THR A 125 17.06 -1.64 0.48
N VAL A 126 17.65 -1.66 1.69
CA VAL A 126 17.93 -0.44 2.47
C VAL A 126 19.44 -0.20 2.58
N PRO A 127 19.89 1.02 2.93
CA PRO A 127 21.32 1.29 3.12
C PRO A 127 21.96 0.32 4.09
N SER A 128 23.04 -0.35 3.67
CA SER A 128 23.66 -1.47 4.40
C SER A 128 24.59 -1.00 5.53
N THR A 129 24.11 -0.09 6.39
CA THR A 129 24.81 0.27 7.65
C THR A 129 24.60 -0.84 8.70
N ASP A 130 25.50 -0.92 9.69
CA ASP A 130 25.38 -1.94 10.73
C ASP A 130 24.07 -1.82 11.52
N VAL A 131 23.63 -0.59 11.80
CA VAL A 131 22.34 -0.32 12.46
C VAL A 131 21.15 -0.82 11.63
N ASN A 132 21.16 -0.60 10.31
CA ASN A 132 20.11 -1.10 9.44
C ASN A 132 20.13 -2.62 9.29
N LYS A 133 21.32 -3.25 9.25
CA LYS A 133 21.44 -4.71 9.25
C LYS A 133 20.89 -5.34 10.53
N GLU A 134 21.16 -4.70 11.67
CA GLU A 134 20.62 -5.14 12.97
C GLU A 134 19.11 -5.00 13.02
N LEU A 135 18.57 -3.84 12.62
CA LEU A 135 17.14 -3.54 12.72
C LEU A 135 16.30 -4.29 11.69
N PHE A 136 16.69 -4.24 10.42
CA PHE A 136 15.89 -4.78 9.32
C PHE A 136 16.29 -6.20 8.92
N GLY A 137 17.50 -6.62 9.28
CA GLY A 137 18.04 -7.92 8.90
C GLY A 137 18.80 -7.89 7.57
N VAL A 138 19.32 -9.04 7.21
CA VAL A 138 20.11 -9.26 5.98
C VAL A 138 19.59 -10.46 5.21
N THR A 139 19.75 -10.46 3.91
CA THR A 139 19.52 -11.66 3.09
C THR A 139 20.84 -12.25 2.65
N VAL A 140 20.98 -13.56 2.80
CA VAL A 140 22.14 -14.30 2.28
C VAL A 140 21.92 -14.53 0.79
N ASN A 141 22.74 -13.88 -0.03
CA ASN A 141 22.77 -14.12 -1.48
C ASN A 141 23.84 -15.19 -1.79
N LYS A 142 23.81 -15.77 -2.99
CA LYS A 142 24.86 -16.68 -3.49
C LYS A 142 26.24 -16.00 -3.64
N SER A 143 26.30 -14.69 -3.69
CA SER A 143 27.51 -13.86 -3.53
C SER A 143 27.65 -13.50 -2.05
N ASP A 144 28.84 -13.44 -1.50
CA ASP A 144 29.12 -13.12 -0.07
C ASP A 144 28.63 -11.73 0.39
N VAL A 145 27.93 -11.01 -0.44
CA VAL A 145 27.33 -9.70 -0.13
C VAL A 145 26.00 -9.91 0.55
N GLN A 146 25.91 -9.45 1.79
CA GLN A 146 24.68 -9.48 2.61
C GLN A 146 24.08 -8.06 2.68
N PRO A 147 23.20 -7.66 1.73
CA PRO A 147 22.56 -6.38 1.80
C PRO A 147 21.54 -6.35 2.94
N ALA A 148 21.45 -5.19 3.62
CA ALA A 148 20.34 -4.96 4.55
C ALA A 148 19.03 -4.85 3.76
N MET A 149 18.01 -5.52 4.24
CA MET A 149 16.69 -5.53 3.60
C MET A 149 15.58 -5.43 4.64
N ALA A 150 14.54 -4.67 4.31
CA ALA A 150 13.32 -4.58 5.10
C ALA A 150 12.16 -5.31 4.41
N LEU A 151 11.27 -5.89 5.20
CA LEU A 151 9.97 -6.37 4.75
C LEU A 151 8.96 -5.22 4.85
N VAL A 152 8.40 -4.79 3.73
CA VAL A 152 7.35 -3.76 3.68
C VAL A 152 6.04 -4.42 3.30
N SER A 153 5.11 -4.49 4.24
CA SER A 153 3.77 -5.01 4.04
C SER A 153 2.77 -3.87 3.87
N THR A 154 1.81 -4.04 2.97
CA THR A 154 0.82 -3.01 2.66
C THR A 154 -0.60 -3.59 2.67
N LEU A 155 -1.52 -2.87 3.30
CA LEU A 155 -2.96 -3.00 3.09
C LEU A 155 -3.37 -2.06 1.96
N HIS A 156 -3.81 -2.61 0.85
CA HIS A 156 -4.10 -1.88 -0.39
C HIS A 156 -5.57 -2.01 -0.79
N ASP A 157 -6.25 -0.89 -1.00
CA ASP A 157 -7.54 -0.90 -1.67
C ASP A 157 -7.33 -1.13 -3.16
N CYS A 158 -7.73 -2.32 -3.62
CA CYS A 158 -7.48 -2.79 -4.97
C CYS A 158 -8.24 -1.99 -6.04
N MET A 159 -9.43 -1.50 -5.71
CA MET A 159 -10.29 -0.78 -6.65
C MET A 159 -10.00 0.72 -6.69
N ASN A 160 -9.59 1.31 -5.59
CA ASN A 160 -9.32 2.74 -5.48
C ASN A 160 -7.82 3.08 -5.59
N GLY A 161 -6.96 2.06 -5.56
CA GLY A 161 -5.52 2.24 -5.67
C GLY A 161 -4.91 2.99 -4.48
N LEU A 162 -5.44 2.81 -3.27
CA LEU A 162 -5.01 3.50 -2.06
C LEU A 162 -4.28 2.56 -1.10
N LYS A 163 -3.27 3.05 -0.44
CA LYS A 163 -2.57 2.39 0.67
C LYS A 163 -3.24 2.80 1.98
N LEU A 164 -3.93 1.87 2.64
CA LEU A 164 -4.66 2.14 3.87
C LEU A 164 -3.80 1.95 5.12
N ASP A 165 -2.81 1.07 5.07
CA ASP A 165 -1.81 0.88 6.12
C ASP A 165 -0.52 0.34 5.49
N VAL A 166 0.63 0.82 5.94
CA VAL A 166 1.96 0.36 5.51
C VAL A 166 2.78 0.03 6.75
N ARG A 167 3.33 -1.18 6.78
CA ARG A 167 4.14 -1.65 7.91
C ARG A 167 5.50 -2.10 7.44
N ILE A 168 6.50 -1.80 8.25
CA ILE A 168 7.89 -2.16 8.00
C ILE A 168 8.34 -3.09 9.11
N ASP A 169 8.96 -4.20 8.75
CA ASP A 169 9.47 -5.19 9.68
C ASP A 169 10.83 -5.73 9.20
N ARG A 170 11.41 -6.58 10.00
CA ARG A 170 12.60 -7.35 9.63
C ARG A 170 12.31 -8.21 8.41
N ILE A 171 13.34 -8.44 7.60
CA ILE A 171 13.21 -9.24 6.37
C ILE A 171 12.77 -10.69 6.62
N ASP A 172 13.06 -11.20 7.79
CA ASP A 172 12.68 -12.52 8.29
C ASP A 172 11.36 -12.52 9.09
N GLY A 173 10.69 -11.37 9.16
CA GLY A 173 9.39 -11.21 9.82
C GLY A 173 8.26 -11.99 9.15
N SER A 174 7.17 -12.17 9.90
CA SER A 174 6.01 -12.93 9.44
C SER A 174 5.03 -12.07 8.65
N GLU A 175 4.89 -12.31 7.36
CA GLU A 175 3.86 -11.64 6.53
C GLU A 175 2.43 -11.88 7.07
N ARG A 176 2.16 -13.04 7.68
CA ARG A 176 0.85 -13.36 8.28
C ARG A 176 0.57 -12.53 9.53
N GLU A 177 1.59 -12.28 10.35
CA GLU A 177 1.43 -11.41 11.52
C GLU A 177 1.22 -9.95 11.11
N LEU A 178 1.91 -9.49 10.06
CA LEU A 178 1.68 -8.15 9.50
C LEU A 178 0.27 -8.05 8.93
N ALA A 179 -0.22 -9.09 8.24
CA ALA A 179 -1.60 -9.16 7.76
C ALA A 179 -2.61 -9.09 8.91
N ALA A 180 -2.37 -9.79 10.02
CA ALA A 180 -3.23 -9.73 11.20
C ALA A 180 -3.30 -8.31 11.79
N ARG A 181 -2.16 -7.60 11.84
CA ARG A 181 -2.10 -6.19 12.28
C ARG A 181 -2.84 -5.25 11.31
N HIS A 182 -2.76 -5.48 9.99
CA HIS A 182 -3.51 -4.72 8.99
C HIS A 182 -5.02 -4.90 9.15
N ILE A 183 -5.48 -6.14 9.41
CA ILE A 183 -6.89 -6.44 9.64
C ILE A 183 -7.39 -5.70 10.88
N THR A 184 -6.65 -5.77 12.01
CA THR A 184 -6.98 -5.04 13.23
C THR A 184 -7.08 -3.54 12.96
N GLN A 185 -6.05 -2.94 12.35
CA GLN A 185 -6.04 -1.51 12.00
C GLN A 185 -7.24 -1.10 11.15
N TYR A 186 -7.59 -1.92 10.16
CA TYR A 186 -8.76 -1.65 9.32
C TYR A 186 -10.05 -1.66 10.14
N CYS A 187 -10.26 -2.69 10.96
CA CYS A 187 -11.47 -2.83 11.77
C CYS A 187 -11.60 -1.74 12.84
N ASP A 188 -10.48 -1.26 13.38
CA ASP A 188 -10.48 -0.19 14.38
C ASP A 188 -10.75 1.19 13.75
N ARG A 189 -10.34 1.41 12.50
CA ARG A 189 -10.39 2.75 11.87
C ARG A 189 -11.52 2.91 10.85
N TYR A 190 -11.91 1.85 10.15
CA TYR A 190 -12.88 1.92 9.06
C TYR A 190 -14.17 1.19 9.41
N THR A 191 -15.31 1.84 9.16
CA THR A 191 -16.64 1.26 9.43
C THR A 191 -17.21 0.44 8.26
N LYS A 192 -16.56 0.50 7.09
CA LYS A 192 -17.04 -0.13 5.87
C LYS A 192 -16.75 -1.62 5.86
N LYS A 193 -17.72 -2.41 5.40
CA LYS A 193 -17.48 -3.84 5.16
C LYS A 193 -16.47 -4.03 4.03
N ALA A 194 -15.57 -5.00 4.21
CA ALA A 194 -14.53 -5.32 3.26
C ALA A 194 -14.43 -6.82 2.97
N VAL A 195 -13.83 -7.13 1.85
CA VAL A 195 -13.29 -8.45 1.54
C VAL A 195 -11.77 -8.36 1.42
N PHE A 196 -11.06 -9.12 2.26
CA PHE A 196 -9.62 -9.21 2.24
C PHE A 196 -9.19 -10.30 1.25
N VAL A 197 -8.38 -9.94 0.26
CA VAL A 197 -7.94 -10.85 -0.80
C VAL A 197 -6.46 -11.17 -0.64
N PHE A 198 -6.14 -12.47 -0.53
CA PHE A 198 -4.80 -12.94 -0.22
C PHE A 198 -4.26 -13.95 -1.22
N ASP A 199 -2.95 -13.93 -1.44
CA ASP A 199 -2.25 -15.00 -2.16
C ASP A 199 -2.06 -16.24 -1.25
N ARG A 200 -1.63 -17.34 -1.86
CA ARG A 200 -1.45 -18.65 -1.24
C ARG A 200 -0.51 -18.67 -0.02
N GLY A 201 0.41 -17.72 0.08
CA GLY A 201 1.32 -17.58 1.21
C GLY A 201 0.62 -17.24 2.53
N TYR A 202 -0.55 -16.63 2.44
CA TYR A 202 -1.33 -16.14 3.59
C TYR A 202 -2.36 -17.14 4.12
N VAL A 203 -2.59 -18.29 3.46
CA VAL A 203 -3.59 -19.26 3.92
C VAL A 203 -3.31 -19.68 5.35
N SER A 204 -4.19 -19.30 6.26
CA SER A 204 -4.06 -19.52 7.70
C SER A 204 -5.43 -19.47 8.35
N ILE A 205 -5.77 -20.50 9.11
CA ILE A 205 -7.05 -20.51 9.85
C ILE A 205 -7.11 -19.37 10.88
N ARG A 206 -5.98 -18.95 11.44
CA ARG A 206 -5.93 -17.80 12.37
C ARG A 206 -6.38 -16.49 11.68
N LEU A 207 -5.95 -16.25 10.45
CA LEU A 207 -6.38 -15.08 9.69
C LEU A 207 -7.86 -15.19 9.28
N MET A 208 -8.31 -16.38 8.85
CA MET A 208 -9.71 -16.62 8.49
C MET A 208 -10.63 -16.38 9.68
N ASP A 209 -10.27 -16.91 10.86
CA ASP A 209 -10.99 -16.73 12.11
C ASP A 209 -11.04 -15.26 12.54
N GLN A 210 -9.91 -14.56 12.51
CA GLN A 210 -9.83 -13.13 12.84
C GLN A 210 -10.75 -12.30 11.94
N ILE A 211 -10.70 -12.52 10.62
CA ILE A 211 -11.52 -11.77 9.66
C ILE A 211 -13.01 -12.07 9.88
N GLN A 212 -13.37 -13.33 10.05
CA GLN A 212 -14.75 -13.71 10.28
C GLN A 212 -15.30 -13.14 11.60
N ASN A 213 -14.53 -13.22 12.69
CA ASN A 213 -14.93 -12.69 13.99
C ASN A 213 -15.03 -11.16 14.01
N SER A 214 -14.31 -10.46 13.13
CA SER A 214 -14.48 -9.01 12.93
C SER A 214 -15.64 -8.64 11.99
N GLY A 215 -16.43 -9.61 11.55
CA GLY A 215 -17.59 -9.41 10.68
C GLY A 215 -17.22 -9.06 9.23
N GLN A 216 -15.98 -9.30 8.84
CA GLN A 216 -15.47 -9.04 7.50
C GLN A 216 -15.43 -10.32 6.66
N TYR A 217 -15.12 -10.15 5.36
CA TYR A 217 -14.99 -11.26 4.43
C TYR A 217 -13.54 -11.46 3.99
N PHE A 218 -13.21 -12.70 3.60
CA PHE A 218 -11.94 -13.02 2.98
C PHE A 218 -12.12 -13.80 1.68
N LEU A 219 -11.13 -13.72 0.82
CA LEU A 219 -10.94 -14.57 -0.35
C LEU A 219 -9.46 -14.95 -0.44
N MET A 220 -9.13 -16.22 -0.19
CA MET A 220 -7.77 -16.72 -0.15
C MET A 220 -7.52 -17.70 -1.28
N ARG A 221 -6.44 -17.49 -2.02
CA ARG A 221 -5.92 -18.49 -2.92
C ARG A 221 -5.19 -19.57 -2.13
N SER A 222 -5.46 -20.83 -2.43
CA SER A 222 -4.86 -21.98 -1.78
C SER A 222 -4.03 -22.83 -2.78
N THR A 223 -3.34 -23.82 -2.25
CA THR A 223 -2.75 -24.88 -3.08
C THR A 223 -3.70 -26.08 -3.14
N SER A 224 -3.54 -26.96 -4.13
CA SER A 224 -4.32 -28.18 -4.25
C SER A 224 -4.13 -29.14 -3.06
N SER A 225 -3.00 -29.04 -2.35
CA SER A 225 -2.67 -29.90 -1.21
C SER A 225 -3.21 -29.37 0.11
N ALA A 226 -3.25 -28.03 0.28
CA ALA A 226 -3.85 -27.44 1.47
C ALA A 226 -5.38 -27.60 1.39
N TYR A 227 -5.99 -28.02 2.47
CA TYR A 227 -7.44 -28.31 2.51
C TYR A 227 -7.92 -29.34 1.46
N LYS A 228 -7.04 -30.27 1.03
CA LYS A 228 -7.31 -31.24 -0.03
C LYS A 228 -8.65 -31.97 0.15
N LYS A 229 -8.94 -32.47 1.37
CA LYS A 229 -10.18 -33.21 1.68
C LYS A 229 -11.47 -32.42 1.37
N TYR A 230 -11.39 -31.08 1.35
CA TYR A 230 -12.51 -30.21 1.02
C TYR A 230 -12.57 -29.94 -0.48
N PHE A 231 -11.43 -29.63 -1.11
CA PHE A 231 -11.39 -29.38 -2.56
C PHE A 231 -11.72 -30.63 -3.39
N ASP A 232 -11.45 -31.84 -2.89
CA ASP A 232 -11.83 -33.11 -3.54
C ASP A 232 -13.36 -33.30 -3.64
N GLN A 233 -14.15 -32.53 -2.86
CA GLN A 233 -15.62 -32.55 -2.88
C GLN A 233 -16.23 -31.51 -3.82
N VAL A 234 -15.40 -30.72 -4.53
CA VAL A 234 -15.82 -29.63 -5.40
C VAL A 234 -15.36 -29.90 -6.82
N ASN A 235 -16.26 -29.88 -7.78
CA ASN A 235 -15.90 -30.03 -9.19
C ASN A 235 -15.23 -28.78 -9.76
N VAL A 236 -14.47 -28.93 -10.84
CA VAL A 236 -13.87 -27.79 -11.54
C VAL A 236 -14.99 -26.90 -12.12
N GLY A 237 -14.90 -25.60 -11.88
CA GLY A 237 -15.92 -24.63 -12.26
C GLY A 237 -17.00 -24.39 -11.19
N GLU A 238 -16.97 -25.13 -10.07
CA GLU A 238 -17.95 -25.02 -9.01
C GLU A 238 -17.41 -24.35 -7.75
N CYS A 239 -18.34 -23.90 -6.90
CA CYS A 239 -18.11 -23.41 -5.55
C CYS A 239 -19.11 -24.08 -4.61
N LYS A 240 -18.63 -24.66 -3.51
CA LYS A 240 -19.45 -25.37 -2.53
C LYS A 240 -19.13 -24.95 -1.12
N GLU A 241 -20.15 -24.72 -0.30
CA GLU A 241 -19.99 -24.51 1.12
C GLU A 241 -19.81 -25.85 1.85
N LEU A 242 -18.83 -25.90 2.74
CA LEU A 242 -18.48 -27.09 3.50
C LEU A 242 -18.17 -26.71 4.95
N GLU A 243 -18.53 -27.61 5.86
CA GLU A 243 -18.17 -27.50 7.26
C GLU A 243 -16.69 -27.84 7.47
N VAL A 244 -15.97 -26.95 8.14
CA VAL A 244 -14.54 -27.10 8.48
C VAL A 244 -14.39 -27.17 9.99
N SER A 245 -13.94 -28.29 10.47
CA SER A 245 -13.65 -28.52 11.89
C SER A 245 -12.22 -29.05 12.09
N PHE A 246 -11.64 -28.76 13.23
CA PHE A 246 -10.29 -29.11 13.57
C PHE A 246 -10.26 -30.04 14.79
N ASN A 247 -9.47 -31.10 14.72
CA ASN A 247 -9.17 -32.00 15.83
C ASN A 247 -7.80 -31.65 16.45
N SER A 248 -7.40 -32.40 17.45
CA SER A 248 -6.13 -32.20 18.15
C SER A 248 -4.90 -32.27 17.24
N VAL A 249 -4.94 -33.06 16.18
CA VAL A 249 -3.84 -33.19 15.21
C VAL A 249 -3.82 -31.99 14.27
N GLY A 250 -4.99 -31.56 13.77
CA GLY A 250 -5.11 -30.41 12.87
C GLY A 250 -4.79 -29.06 13.52
N THR A 251 -4.64 -29.02 14.85
CA THR A 251 -4.29 -27.82 15.63
C THR A 251 -2.86 -27.83 16.17
N ASN A 252 -2.01 -28.74 15.69
CA ASN A 252 -0.64 -28.88 16.18
C ASN A 252 0.24 -27.65 16.04
N ASP A 253 0.02 -26.86 14.98
CA ASP A 253 0.75 -25.60 14.73
C ASP A 253 0.46 -24.52 15.79
N TYR A 254 -0.55 -24.72 16.64
CA TYR A 254 -0.99 -23.78 17.68
C TYR A 254 -0.77 -24.34 19.09
N ARG A 255 0.20 -25.26 19.30
CA ARG A 255 0.47 -25.89 20.61
C ARG A 255 0.85 -24.88 21.68
N ASP A 256 1.55 -23.83 21.30
CA ASP A 256 2.02 -22.77 22.19
C ASP A 256 0.91 -21.75 22.54
N ASP A 257 -0.17 -21.72 21.75
CA ASP A 257 -1.35 -20.89 22.00
C ASP A 257 -2.56 -21.79 22.37
N LYS A 258 -2.57 -22.23 23.64
CA LYS A 258 -3.60 -23.15 24.16
C LYS A 258 -5.03 -22.59 24.03
N SER A 259 -5.19 -21.28 24.20
CA SER A 259 -6.48 -20.60 24.09
C SER A 259 -7.03 -20.70 22.68
N PHE A 260 -6.25 -20.29 21.70
CA PHE A 260 -6.64 -20.36 20.29
C PHE A 260 -6.84 -21.81 19.82
N ARG A 261 -5.98 -22.72 20.27
CA ARG A 261 -6.12 -24.15 19.97
C ARG A 261 -7.45 -24.72 20.47
N THR A 262 -7.83 -24.39 21.72
CA THR A 262 -9.13 -24.80 22.28
C THR A 262 -10.29 -24.19 21.53
N HIS A 263 -10.19 -22.92 21.16
CA HIS A 263 -11.17 -22.24 20.34
C HIS A 263 -11.39 -22.96 19.00
N LEU A 264 -10.31 -23.28 18.26
CA LEU A 264 -10.38 -24.00 16.98
C LEU A 264 -11.04 -25.38 17.09
N MET A 265 -10.75 -26.14 18.15
CA MET A 265 -11.35 -27.47 18.36
C MET A 265 -12.85 -27.43 18.69
N ASN A 266 -13.33 -26.30 19.22
CA ASN A 266 -14.73 -26.11 19.60
C ASN A 266 -15.54 -25.33 18.56
N THR A 267 -14.89 -24.87 17.47
CA THR A 267 -15.55 -24.05 16.44
C THR A 267 -15.75 -24.84 15.16
N VAL A 268 -16.95 -24.80 14.62
CA VAL A 268 -17.25 -25.28 13.26
C VAL A 268 -17.36 -24.05 12.35
N TYR A 269 -16.53 -24.01 11.33
CA TYR A 269 -16.53 -22.95 10.32
C TYR A 269 -17.33 -23.40 9.10
N HIS A 270 -17.99 -22.48 8.47
CA HIS A 270 -18.64 -22.67 7.17
C HIS A 270 -17.87 -21.87 6.13
N PHE A 271 -17.08 -22.56 5.33
CA PHE A 271 -16.29 -21.93 4.26
C PHE A 271 -16.70 -22.46 2.90
N ARG A 272 -16.64 -21.60 1.92
CA ARG A 272 -16.87 -21.96 0.52
C ARG A 272 -15.56 -22.24 -0.15
N PHE A 273 -15.49 -23.39 -0.82
CA PHE A 273 -14.36 -23.87 -1.57
C PHE A 273 -14.69 -23.80 -3.05
N ALA A 274 -13.86 -23.15 -3.86
CA ALA A 274 -14.07 -23.03 -5.29
C ALA A 274 -12.85 -23.53 -6.07
N ARG A 275 -13.12 -24.22 -7.20
CA ARG A 275 -12.10 -24.63 -8.17
C ARG A 275 -12.37 -23.90 -9.48
N VAL A 276 -11.61 -22.83 -9.78
CA VAL A 276 -11.87 -21.96 -10.92
C VAL A 276 -10.84 -22.11 -12.01
N VAL A 277 -11.28 -22.19 -13.27
CA VAL A 277 -10.39 -22.26 -14.44
C VAL A 277 -9.90 -20.84 -14.76
N ILE A 278 -8.58 -20.63 -14.78
CA ILE A 278 -7.96 -19.34 -15.09
C ILE A 278 -7.36 -19.26 -16.49
N GLY A 279 -7.27 -20.37 -17.20
CA GLY A 279 -6.70 -20.47 -18.53
C GLY A 279 -6.25 -21.89 -18.84
N LYS A 280 -5.36 -22.04 -19.80
CA LYS A 280 -4.72 -23.30 -20.11
C LYS A 280 -3.24 -23.25 -19.82
N ASP A 281 -2.66 -24.37 -19.38
CA ASP A 281 -1.23 -24.54 -19.20
C ASP A 281 -0.51 -24.73 -20.58
N GLU A 282 0.83 -24.81 -20.57
CA GLU A 282 1.64 -25.01 -21.77
C GLU A 282 1.32 -26.31 -22.51
N LYS A 283 0.67 -27.26 -21.84
CA LYS A 283 0.25 -28.56 -22.39
C LYS A 283 -1.20 -28.57 -22.88
N GLY A 284 -1.91 -27.42 -22.76
CA GLY A 284 -3.30 -27.27 -23.15
C GLY A 284 -4.33 -27.76 -22.13
N ASN A 285 -3.91 -28.20 -20.94
CA ASN A 285 -4.81 -28.56 -19.84
C ASN A 285 -5.33 -27.32 -19.12
N ASP A 286 -6.51 -27.44 -18.52
CA ASP A 286 -7.07 -26.37 -17.73
C ASP A 286 -6.18 -26.04 -16.50
N SER A 287 -5.75 -24.79 -16.41
CA SER A 287 -5.07 -24.28 -15.23
C SER A 287 -6.13 -23.91 -14.18
N VAL A 288 -6.14 -24.64 -13.06
CA VAL A 288 -7.15 -24.50 -12.01
C VAL A 288 -6.57 -23.80 -10.81
N GLU A 289 -7.26 -22.77 -10.31
CA GLU A 289 -7.00 -22.16 -9.01
C GLU A 289 -7.98 -22.64 -7.95
N TYR A 290 -7.49 -22.71 -6.73
CA TYR A 290 -8.18 -23.17 -5.54
C TYR A 290 -8.43 -21.97 -4.62
N LEU A 291 -9.71 -21.64 -4.41
CA LEU A 291 -10.10 -20.47 -3.61
C LEU A 291 -10.89 -20.89 -2.39
N ILE A 292 -10.64 -20.22 -1.25
CA ILE A 292 -11.39 -20.40 0.01
C ILE A 292 -11.94 -19.04 0.41
N THR A 293 -13.22 -19.01 0.82
CA THR A 293 -13.89 -17.77 1.21
C THR A 293 -15.00 -18.01 2.23
N ASN A 294 -15.34 -16.97 3.01
CA ASN A 294 -16.57 -16.89 3.80
C ASN A 294 -17.62 -15.96 3.17
N LEU A 295 -17.42 -15.50 1.92
CA LEU A 295 -18.43 -14.74 1.18
C LEU A 295 -19.68 -15.59 0.95
N PRO A 296 -20.87 -15.09 1.24
CA PRO A 296 -22.11 -15.83 0.97
C PRO A 296 -22.36 -15.99 -0.53
N GLU A 297 -23.17 -17.00 -0.90
CA GLU A 297 -23.40 -17.36 -2.30
C GLU A 297 -24.11 -16.25 -3.09
N GLU A 298 -24.97 -15.51 -2.43
CA GLU A 298 -25.73 -14.41 -3.02
C GLU A 298 -24.81 -13.27 -3.51
N LEU A 299 -23.65 -13.09 -2.88
CA LEU A 299 -22.67 -12.08 -3.27
C LEU A 299 -21.75 -12.56 -4.39
N ALA A 300 -21.37 -13.85 -4.39
CA ALA A 300 -20.35 -14.33 -5.32
C ALA A 300 -20.57 -15.79 -5.76
N THR A 301 -20.83 -16.00 -7.05
CA THR A 301 -20.69 -17.30 -7.74
C THR A 301 -19.21 -17.65 -7.93
N ALA A 302 -18.87 -18.87 -8.36
CA ALA A 302 -17.50 -19.28 -8.66
C ALA A 302 -16.81 -18.32 -9.65
N GLU A 303 -17.51 -17.90 -10.71
CA GLU A 303 -16.99 -16.96 -11.71
C GLU A 303 -16.71 -15.58 -11.11
N LYS A 304 -17.62 -15.05 -10.30
CA LYS A 304 -17.41 -13.78 -9.60
C LYS A 304 -16.27 -13.84 -8.58
N LEU A 305 -16.02 -14.98 -7.93
CA LEU A 305 -14.86 -15.16 -7.06
C LEU A 305 -13.55 -15.09 -7.85
N LYS A 306 -13.51 -15.62 -9.07
CA LYS A 306 -12.39 -15.49 -9.97
C LYS A 306 -12.14 -14.03 -10.33
N GLU A 307 -13.18 -13.29 -10.77
CA GLU A 307 -13.08 -11.86 -11.08
C GLU A 307 -12.58 -11.06 -9.89
N LEU A 308 -13.17 -11.29 -8.70
CA LEU A 308 -12.76 -10.61 -7.47
C LEU A 308 -11.29 -10.90 -7.11
N TYR A 309 -10.84 -12.14 -7.27
CA TYR A 309 -9.45 -12.49 -7.00
C TYR A 309 -8.47 -11.76 -7.95
N TRP A 310 -8.87 -11.45 -9.19
CA TRP A 310 -8.04 -10.70 -10.13
C TRP A 310 -7.76 -9.26 -9.67
N GLU A 311 -8.64 -8.64 -8.90
CA GLU A 311 -8.41 -7.30 -8.34
C GLU A 311 -7.14 -7.24 -7.48
N ARG A 312 -6.71 -8.36 -6.88
CA ARG A 312 -5.47 -8.46 -6.10
C ARG A 312 -4.22 -8.05 -6.89
N TRP A 313 -4.20 -8.24 -8.22
CA TRP A 313 -3.05 -7.86 -9.03
C TRP A 313 -2.72 -6.37 -9.01
N SER A 314 -3.65 -5.55 -8.59
CA SER A 314 -3.43 -4.11 -8.41
C SER A 314 -2.36 -3.83 -7.36
N ILE A 315 -2.22 -4.68 -6.33
CA ILE A 315 -1.20 -4.51 -5.29
C ILE A 315 0.22 -4.75 -5.85
N GLU A 316 0.41 -5.76 -6.71
CA GLU A 316 1.69 -6.01 -7.38
C GLU A 316 2.08 -4.83 -8.28
N THR A 317 1.10 -4.32 -9.03
CA THR A 317 1.27 -3.11 -9.86
C THR A 317 1.65 -1.91 -8.98
N SER A 318 1.06 -1.77 -7.79
CA SER A 318 1.36 -0.68 -6.85
C SER A 318 2.80 -0.73 -6.34
N TYR A 319 3.32 -1.91 -6.00
CA TYR A 319 4.73 -2.08 -5.62
C TYR A 319 5.69 -1.76 -6.78
N ASN A 320 5.34 -2.17 -8.00
CA ASN A 320 6.13 -1.80 -9.17
C ASN A 320 6.19 -0.28 -9.37
N ARG A 321 5.07 0.43 -9.14
CA ARG A 321 5.03 1.90 -9.19
C ARG A 321 5.92 2.53 -8.10
N LEU A 322 5.82 2.05 -6.84
CA LEU A 322 6.66 2.53 -5.75
C LEU A 322 8.14 2.33 -6.04
N LYS A 323 8.57 1.11 -6.35
CA LYS A 323 9.99 0.78 -6.54
C LYS A 323 10.59 1.39 -7.81
N ASN A 324 9.89 1.25 -8.93
CA ASN A 324 10.48 1.55 -10.26
C ASN A 324 10.07 2.91 -10.82
N ARG A 325 9.02 3.58 -10.27
CA ARG A 325 8.57 4.88 -10.74
C ARG A 325 8.75 5.98 -9.72
N MET A 326 8.50 5.67 -8.45
CA MET A 326 8.74 6.59 -7.36
C MET A 326 10.16 6.49 -6.80
N HIS A 327 10.88 5.40 -7.14
CA HIS A 327 12.24 5.14 -6.67
C HIS A 327 12.35 5.12 -5.13
N THR A 328 11.41 4.46 -4.47
CA THR A 328 11.32 4.44 -2.99
C THR A 328 12.57 3.85 -2.33
N GLU A 329 13.34 3.00 -3.03
CA GLU A 329 14.62 2.46 -2.54
C GLU A 329 15.78 3.46 -2.68
N GLU A 330 15.56 4.68 -3.19
CA GLU A 330 16.52 5.78 -3.21
C GLU A 330 16.30 6.69 -2.00
N PHE A 331 16.88 6.30 -0.86
CA PHE A 331 16.64 6.95 0.43
C PHE A 331 17.35 8.29 0.57
N SER A 332 16.71 9.21 1.32
CA SER A 332 17.28 10.53 1.62
C SER A 332 18.40 10.47 2.65
N GLY A 333 18.56 9.37 3.36
CA GLY A 333 19.60 9.19 4.37
C GLY A 333 19.82 7.73 4.74
N TYR A 334 20.82 7.51 5.59
CA TYR A 334 21.28 6.16 5.93
C TYR A 334 20.75 5.64 7.27
N SER A 335 20.14 6.49 8.12
CA SER A 335 19.62 6.05 9.41
C SER A 335 18.26 5.38 9.27
N PRO A 336 17.93 4.42 10.17
CA PRO A 336 16.65 3.71 10.13
C PRO A 336 15.44 4.65 10.12
N GLU A 337 15.50 5.72 10.90
CA GLU A 337 14.39 6.68 11.01
C GLU A 337 14.11 7.36 9.66
N LEU A 338 15.15 7.76 8.93
CA LEU A 338 15.03 8.39 7.62
C LEU A 338 14.53 7.40 6.57
N VAL A 339 15.03 6.15 6.63
CA VAL A 339 14.56 5.06 5.74
C VAL A 339 13.07 4.81 5.91
N MET A 340 12.61 4.65 7.16
CA MET A 340 11.19 4.42 7.45
C MET A 340 10.33 5.62 7.07
N GLN A 341 10.77 6.85 7.39
CA GLN A 341 10.07 8.08 6.99
C GLN A 341 9.92 8.19 5.48
N ASP A 342 10.97 7.86 4.71
CA ASP A 342 10.94 7.91 3.25
C ASP A 342 9.93 6.91 2.67
N ILE A 343 9.87 5.68 3.20
CA ILE A 343 8.90 4.67 2.77
C ILE A 343 7.46 5.13 3.03
N TYR A 344 7.19 5.66 4.23
CA TYR A 344 5.85 6.15 4.58
C TYR A 344 5.46 7.40 3.79
N ALA A 345 6.38 8.33 3.58
CA ALA A 345 6.14 9.54 2.80
C ALA A 345 5.87 9.21 1.31
N ASP A 346 6.57 8.23 0.74
CA ASP A 346 6.31 7.78 -0.62
C ASP A 346 4.95 7.06 -0.74
N ALA A 347 4.55 6.29 0.26
CA ALA A 347 3.21 5.71 0.31
C ALA A 347 2.13 6.80 0.39
N TRP A 348 2.36 7.88 1.14
CA TRP A 348 1.46 9.03 1.19
C TRP A 348 1.40 9.76 -0.16
N MET A 349 2.54 10.03 -0.79
CA MET A 349 2.57 10.61 -2.14
C MET A 349 1.85 9.70 -3.17
N PHE A 350 2.02 8.36 -3.05
CA PHE A 350 1.30 7.40 -3.88
C PHE A 350 -0.22 7.58 -3.74
N ASN A 351 -0.72 7.74 -2.51
CA ASN A 351 -2.13 8.01 -2.24
C ASN A 351 -2.59 9.33 -2.84
N LEU A 352 -1.78 10.40 -2.70
CA LEU A 352 -2.11 11.71 -3.30
C LEU A 352 -2.22 11.62 -4.83
N VAL A 353 -1.33 10.88 -5.49
CA VAL A 353 -1.39 10.66 -6.94
C VAL A 353 -2.64 9.87 -7.34
N SER A 354 -2.96 8.80 -6.60
CA SER A 354 -4.15 7.98 -6.85
C SER A 354 -5.44 8.78 -6.66
N LEU A 355 -5.51 9.58 -5.60
CA LEU A 355 -6.64 10.48 -5.33
C LEU A 355 -6.78 11.57 -6.39
N LYS A 356 -5.67 12.10 -6.88
CA LYS A 356 -5.69 13.11 -7.94
C LYS A 356 -6.18 12.55 -9.28
N ILE A 357 -5.81 11.31 -9.60
CA ILE A 357 -6.35 10.58 -10.75
C ILE A 357 -7.86 10.40 -10.58
N LYS A 358 -8.31 9.96 -9.40
CA LYS A 358 -9.71 9.77 -9.08
C LYS A 358 -10.51 11.08 -9.19
N GLU A 359 -9.99 12.17 -8.62
CA GLU A 359 -10.58 13.52 -8.74
C GLU A 359 -10.77 13.93 -10.21
N ALA A 360 -9.77 13.65 -11.05
CA ALA A 360 -9.83 13.97 -12.47
C ALA A 360 -10.86 13.09 -13.21
N ASP A 361 -10.95 11.80 -12.87
CA ASP A 361 -11.95 10.89 -13.45
C ASP A 361 -13.38 11.23 -13.01
N GLU A 362 -13.59 11.78 -11.81
CA GLU A 362 -14.91 12.26 -11.35
C GLU A 362 -15.33 13.54 -12.08
N LYS A 363 -14.40 14.44 -12.35
CA LYS A 363 -14.67 15.69 -13.08
C LYS A 363 -14.90 15.45 -14.57
N ARG A 364 -14.11 14.59 -15.17
CA ARG A 364 -14.12 14.25 -16.61
C ARG A 364 -13.81 12.76 -16.76
N PRO A 365 -14.83 11.88 -16.72
CA PRO A 365 -14.62 10.47 -16.87
C PRO A 365 -13.84 10.17 -18.14
N ALA A 366 -12.69 9.50 -18.01
CA ALA A 366 -12.00 8.96 -19.16
C ALA A 366 -12.90 7.90 -19.81
N GLU A 367 -13.03 7.95 -21.15
CA GLU A 367 -13.74 6.90 -21.88
C GLU A 367 -13.01 5.56 -21.63
N LYS A 368 -13.58 4.72 -20.76
CA LYS A 368 -12.90 3.51 -20.27
C LYS A 368 -12.60 2.49 -21.37
N LYS A 369 -13.35 2.54 -22.48
CA LYS A 369 -13.16 1.67 -23.63
C LYS A 369 -13.35 2.45 -24.91
N HIS A 370 -12.34 2.43 -25.78
CA HIS A 370 -12.41 3.02 -27.11
C HIS A 370 -12.01 1.95 -28.15
N GLY A 371 -13.01 1.41 -28.86
CA GLY A 371 -12.81 0.29 -29.75
C GLY A 371 -12.17 -0.90 -29.04
N ARG A 372 -10.97 -1.27 -29.44
CA ARG A 372 -10.17 -2.37 -28.84
C ARG A 372 -9.21 -1.94 -27.73
N TYR A 373 -9.31 -0.70 -27.25
CA TYR A 373 -8.42 -0.18 -26.21
C TYR A 373 -9.17 0.09 -24.90
N ILE A 374 -8.54 -0.26 -23.79
CA ILE A 374 -8.89 0.21 -22.46
C ILE A 374 -8.10 1.50 -22.21
N VAL A 375 -8.81 2.55 -21.84
CA VAL A 375 -8.24 3.88 -21.60
C VAL A 375 -8.24 4.16 -20.10
N SER A 376 -7.12 4.61 -19.59
CA SER A 376 -6.96 5.01 -18.18
C SER A 376 -6.01 6.20 -18.06
N ARG A 377 -6.10 6.96 -16.98
CA ARG A 377 -5.13 8.03 -16.71
C ARG A 377 -3.75 7.46 -16.42
N ASN A 378 -2.72 8.18 -16.85
CA ASN A 378 -1.34 7.71 -16.72
C ASN A 378 -0.77 8.07 -15.35
N PHE A 379 -0.61 7.09 -14.47
CA PHE A 379 -0.04 7.28 -13.14
C PHE A 379 1.35 7.97 -13.17
N ASN A 380 2.23 7.56 -14.07
CA ASN A 380 3.61 8.09 -14.10
C ASN A 380 3.66 9.57 -14.50
N LYS A 381 2.83 9.97 -15.48
CA LYS A 381 2.71 11.37 -15.89
C LYS A 381 2.05 12.20 -14.79
N THR A 382 1.01 11.67 -14.15
CA THR A 382 0.38 12.33 -13.00
C THR A 382 1.38 12.49 -11.85
N LEU A 383 2.17 11.47 -11.54
CA LEU A 383 3.23 11.55 -10.53
C LEU A 383 4.26 12.63 -10.87
N GLY A 384 4.74 12.68 -12.13
CA GLY A 384 5.66 13.72 -12.57
C GLY A 384 5.09 15.13 -12.39
N THR A 385 3.84 15.33 -12.86
CA THR A 385 3.12 16.60 -12.70
C THR A 385 2.94 16.99 -11.24
N MET A 386 2.59 16.02 -10.37
CA MET A 386 2.46 16.25 -8.93
C MET A 386 3.81 16.61 -8.30
N LYS A 387 4.88 15.85 -8.55
CA LYS A 387 6.21 16.14 -8.02
C LYS A 387 6.73 17.52 -8.43
N GLU A 388 6.41 17.97 -9.62
CA GLU A 388 6.84 19.31 -10.11
C GLU A 388 6.05 20.47 -9.49
N ASN A 389 4.72 20.32 -9.34
CA ASN A 389 3.84 21.44 -9.07
C ASN A 389 3.21 21.43 -7.67
N LEU A 390 3.16 20.27 -6.96
CA LEU A 390 2.51 20.17 -5.65
C LEU A 390 3.17 21.12 -4.65
N LEU A 391 4.51 21.10 -4.56
CA LEU A 391 5.23 21.94 -3.60
C LEU A 391 5.01 23.43 -3.91
N LYS A 392 5.07 23.82 -5.18
CA LYS A 392 4.81 25.21 -5.60
C LYS A 392 3.38 25.64 -5.22
N SER A 393 2.40 24.74 -5.43
CA SER A 393 1.01 24.98 -5.08
C SER A 393 0.78 25.13 -3.58
N ILE A 394 1.45 24.30 -2.76
CA ILE A 394 1.34 24.35 -1.29
C ILE A 394 1.99 25.63 -0.72
N LEU A 395 3.13 26.05 -1.28
CA LEU A 395 3.92 27.17 -0.75
C LEU A 395 3.49 28.53 -1.31
N SER A 396 2.70 28.59 -2.37
CA SER A 396 2.24 29.87 -2.92
C SER A 396 1.33 30.58 -1.92
N GLU A 397 1.64 31.84 -1.62
CA GLU A 397 0.83 32.70 -0.76
C GLU A 397 -0.36 33.33 -1.53
N TYR A 398 -0.30 33.32 -2.86
CA TYR A 398 -1.28 33.95 -3.72
C TYR A 398 -2.37 32.96 -4.17
N PRO A 399 -3.65 33.18 -3.81
CA PRO A 399 -4.75 32.29 -4.18
C PRO A 399 -4.88 32.07 -5.71
N GLU A 400 -4.66 33.12 -6.50
CA GLU A 400 -4.73 33.06 -7.97
C GLU A 400 -3.62 32.17 -8.55
N GLU A 401 -2.42 32.21 -8.00
CA GLU A 401 -1.33 31.34 -8.42
C GLU A 401 -1.61 29.87 -8.06
N ARG A 402 -2.12 29.62 -6.85
CA ARG A 402 -2.56 28.27 -6.45
C ARG A 402 -3.60 27.71 -7.41
N LYS A 403 -4.59 28.55 -7.78
CA LYS A 403 -5.64 28.18 -8.74
C LYS A 403 -5.04 27.88 -10.11
N ARG A 404 -4.18 28.75 -10.63
CA ARG A 404 -3.49 28.56 -11.91
C ARG A 404 -2.67 27.27 -11.96
N LEU A 405 -1.88 26.97 -10.91
CA LEU A 405 -1.10 25.76 -10.80
C LEU A 405 -2.00 24.51 -10.75
N ALA A 406 -3.11 24.58 -10.01
CA ALA A 406 -4.08 23.48 -9.94
C ALA A 406 -4.72 23.23 -11.32
N GLU A 407 -5.12 24.27 -12.04
CA GLU A 407 -5.68 24.17 -13.40
C GLU A 407 -4.67 23.60 -14.40
N GLN A 408 -3.41 24.01 -14.33
CA GLN A 408 -2.33 23.45 -15.15
C GLN A 408 -2.10 21.96 -14.86
N MET A 409 -2.11 21.57 -13.58
CA MET A 409 -2.00 20.16 -13.20
C MET A 409 -3.19 19.37 -13.74
N ASP A 410 -4.42 19.85 -13.57
CA ASP A 410 -5.62 19.20 -14.06
C ASP A 410 -5.57 19.03 -15.58
N ALA A 411 -5.22 20.06 -16.34
CA ALA A 411 -5.09 19.99 -17.79
C ALA A 411 -4.04 18.96 -18.25
N THR A 412 -2.88 18.91 -17.57
CA THR A 412 -1.82 17.95 -17.88
C THR A 412 -2.26 16.52 -17.58
N ILE A 413 -2.97 16.30 -16.47
CA ILE A 413 -3.48 14.98 -16.06
C ILE A 413 -4.57 14.53 -17.04
N ASP A 414 -5.47 15.43 -17.44
CA ASP A 414 -6.54 15.16 -18.41
C ASP A 414 -5.98 14.73 -19.78
N ALA A 415 -4.90 15.37 -20.22
CA ALA A 415 -4.22 15.02 -21.47
C ALA A 415 -3.37 13.73 -21.36
N SER A 416 -3.17 13.22 -20.14
CA SER A 416 -2.23 12.10 -19.87
C SER A 416 -2.95 10.76 -19.79
N LEU A 417 -3.25 10.17 -20.96
CA LEU A 417 -3.95 8.90 -21.04
C LEU A 417 -3.00 7.73 -21.42
N ASN A 418 -3.30 6.55 -20.88
CA ASN A 418 -2.78 5.26 -21.31
C ASN A 418 -3.81 4.55 -22.16
N TRP A 419 -3.35 4.00 -23.26
CA TRP A 419 -4.15 3.21 -24.19
C TRP A 419 -3.58 1.78 -24.20
N VAL A 420 -4.30 0.86 -23.59
CA VAL A 420 -3.88 -0.55 -23.51
C VAL A 420 -4.86 -1.38 -24.32
N LYS A 421 -4.35 -2.23 -25.21
CA LYS A 421 -5.22 -3.15 -25.97
C LYS A 421 -6.01 -4.04 -25.01
N ASP A 422 -7.31 -4.15 -25.27
CA ASP A 422 -8.22 -5.04 -24.55
C ASP A 422 -8.04 -6.47 -25.08
N GLU A 423 -6.87 -7.03 -24.80
CA GLU A 423 -6.53 -8.43 -25.15
C GLU A 423 -6.34 -9.22 -23.85
N PRO A 424 -6.78 -10.49 -23.80
CA PRO A 424 -6.48 -11.34 -22.65
C PRO A 424 -4.97 -11.38 -22.45
N ARG A 425 -4.50 -10.88 -21.30
CA ARG A 425 -3.07 -10.91 -20.99
C ARG A 425 -2.63 -12.37 -20.81
N GLN A 426 -1.81 -12.86 -21.71
CA GLN A 426 -1.06 -14.10 -21.50
C GLN A 426 0.08 -13.77 -20.54
N PHE A 427 -0.02 -14.26 -19.31
CA PHE A 427 1.04 -14.11 -18.32
C PHE A 427 1.99 -15.30 -18.39
N GLU A 428 3.03 -15.20 -19.21
CA GLU A 428 4.23 -16.00 -19.01
C GLU A 428 4.85 -15.60 -17.66
N ARG A 429 4.96 -16.55 -16.75
CA ARG A 429 5.73 -16.36 -15.50
C ARG A 429 7.22 -16.26 -15.87
N LYS A 430 7.70 -15.07 -16.15
CA LYS A 430 9.14 -14.81 -16.19
C LYS A 430 9.67 -15.00 -14.77
N THR A 431 10.51 -16.00 -14.57
CA THR A 431 11.30 -16.16 -13.34
C THR A 431 12.05 -14.86 -13.13
N ALA A 432 11.73 -14.14 -12.06
CA ALA A 432 12.39 -12.89 -11.73
C ALA A 432 13.85 -13.20 -11.39
N VAL A 433 14.76 -12.79 -12.27
CA VAL A 433 16.18 -12.75 -11.94
C VAL A 433 16.34 -11.59 -10.97
N ASN A 434 16.51 -11.89 -9.68
CA ASN A 434 16.84 -10.90 -8.66
C ASN A 434 18.20 -10.29 -8.97
N LYS A 435 18.20 -9.17 -9.67
CA LYS A 435 19.37 -8.28 -9.72
C LYS A 435 19.28 -7.40 -8.48
N SER A 436 20.10 -7.70 -7.48
CA SER A 436 20.33 -6.78 -6.37
C SER A 436 20.94 -5.51 -6.94
N LYS A 437 20.14 -4.45 -7.08
CA LYS A 437 20.66 -3.12 -7.33
C LYS A 437 21.06 -2.53 -5.99
N MET A 438 22.35 -2.26 -5.79
CA MET A 438 22.78 -1.32 -4.77
C MET A 438 22.17 0.04 -5.14
N SER A 439 21.17 0.51 -4.40
CA SER A 439 20.59 1.82 -4.63
C SER A 439 21.36 2.86 -3.83
N TYR A 440 22.37 3.46 -4.47
CA TYR A 440 22.88 4.74 -4.03
C TYR A 440 22.20 5.83 -4.84
N ARG A 441 21.69 6.89 -4.18
CA ARG A 441 21.27 8.10 -4.89
C ARG A 441 22.41 8.56 -5.79
N LYS A 442 22.12 8.76 -7.06
CA LYS A 442 23.06 9.43 -7.95
C LYS A 442 23.26 10.85 -7.43
N SER A 443 24.50 11.18 -7.09
CA SER A 443 24.93 12.54 -6.74
C SER A 443 24.99 13.38 -8.01
N TYR A 444 23.89 14.00 -8.41
CA TYR A 444 23.89 15.09 -9.39
C TYR A 444 22.96 16.21 -8.90
#